data_70b0ced54b1ab0852da2d05584367d4c
#
_entry.id   70b0ced54b1ab0852da2d05584367d4c
#
_cell.length_a   1.000
_cell.length_b   1.000
_cell.length_c   1.000
_cell.angle_alpha   90.00
_cell.angle_beta   90.00
_cell.angle_gamma   90.00
#
_symmetry.space_group_name_H-M   'P 1'
#
loop_
_entity.id
_entity.type
_entity.pdbx_description
1 polymer ?
#
loop_
_entity_poly.entity_id
_entity_poly.type
_entity_poly.pdbx_seq_one_letter_code
_entity_poly.pdbx_strand_id
1 'polypeptide(L)'
;MNKGMIVQVLGPVVDVQFEDDIPAIKEALEVENHGKTGVMEVAQHVGNNTVRCIMLASSEGLSKGLEVKATGAGISVPVGKQTIGRLFNVLGQTIDNGEPITDSEKWEIHRKAPDFKDQSPVVEILETGIKVIDLIAPYAKGGKVGLFGGAGVGKTVMIQELIRNIATEHGGYSIFTGVGERSREGYDLWSEMKESGVIDKTALIFGQMNEPPGARMRVAQTGLTMAEYFRDEEHQDVLLFIDNIFRYVQAGSEVSALLGRMPSAVGYQPTLATEVGELQERIASTKNGSITSVQAVYVPADDLTDPAPATTFIHLDATTVLSRKIVEQGIYPAVDPLESNSRILEADIVGEEHYDTARRAQEILQKYKELQDIIAILGMEELDEEDKQTVYRARKIQKFLSQPFHVAENFTGVPGTYVPLKETIRGFKAIINGEMDEYPEWAFFNVGTIDDVIKKAEGKSDTAE
;
A
#
# COMPACT_ATOMS: atom_id res chain seq x y z
N MET A 1 13.88 38.37 1.41
CA MET A 1 12.86 37.41 1.01
C MET A 1 12.18 37.94 -0.24
N ASN A 2 12.13 37.16 -1.29
CA ASN A 2 11.49 37.53 -2.52
C ASN A 2 9.97 37.57 -2.35
N LYS A 3 9.31 38.65 -2.77
CA LYS A 3 7.88 38.87 -2.59
C LYS A 3 7.21 39.07 -3.93
N GLY A 4 6.04 38.50 -4.07
CA GLY A 4 5.17 38.65 -5.20
C GLY A 4 3.76 39.05 -4.78
N MET A 5 2.93 39.31 -5.77
CA MET A 5 1.52 39.62 -5.56
C MET A 5 0.60 38.72 -6.38
N ILE A 6 -0.49 38.30 -5.78
CA ILE A 6 -1.53 37.54 -6.49
C ILE A 6 -2.15 38.43 -7.57
N VAL A 7 -2.10 37.98 -8.81
CA VAL A 7 -2.73 38.66 -9.95
C VAL A 7 -4.02 38.00 -10.42
N GLN A 8 -4.16 36.69 -10.15
CA GLN A 8 -5.36 35.93 -10.51
C GLN A 8 -5.55 34.73 -9.57
N VAL A 9 -6.81 34.41 -9.26
CA VAL A 9 -7.21 33.21 -8.50
C VAL A 9 -8.27 32.48 -9.33
N LEU A 10 -7.98 31.19 -9.64
CA LEU A 10 -8.86 30.31 -10.40
C LEU A 10 -9.07 29.00 -9.61
N GLY A 11 -9.94 29.03 -8.59
CA GLY A 11 -10.08 27.92 -7.67
C GLY A 11 -8.74 27.61 -6.97
N PRO A 12 -8.21 26.37 -7.03
CA PRO A 12 -6.94 26.03 -6.42
C PRO A 12 -5.68 26.48 -7.19
N VAL A 13 -5.86 27.14 -8.36
CA VAL A 13 -4.77 27.70 -9.16
C VAL A 13 -4.63 29.19 -8.89
N VAL A 14 -3.43 29.64 -8.58
CA VAL A 14 -3.12 31.03 -8.24
C VAL A 14 -1.95 31.50 -9.07
N ASP A 15 -2.14 32.62 -9.78
CA ASP A 15 -1.07 33.29 -10.51
C ASP A 15 -0.48 34.40 -9.65
N VAL A 16 0.84 34.37 -9.48
CA VAL A 16 1.62 35.31 -8.66
C VAL A 16 2.67 35.99 -9.52
N GLN A 17 2.69 37.31 -9.49
CA GLN A 17 3.68 38.12 -10.21
C GLN A 17 4.77 38.59 -9.26
N PHE A 18 6.03 38.46 -9.69
CA PHE A 18 7.22 38.94 -9.00
C PHE A 18 7.84 40.11 -9.74
N GLU A 19 8.50 41.02 -9.02
CA GLU A 19 9.17 42.17 -9.64
C GLU A 19 10.52 41.78 -10.23
N ASP A 20 11.31 41.02 -9.49
CA ASP A 20 12.69 40.67 -9.85
C ASP A 20 12.88 39.19 -10.13
N ASP A 21 13.24 38.41 -9.12
CA ASP A 21 13.56 36.99 -9.26
C ASP A 21 12.30 36.14 -9.31
N ILE A 22 12.21 35.29 -10.31
CA ILE A 22 11.09 34.37 -10.46
C ILE A 22 11.39 33.09 -9.66
N PRO A 23 10.48 32.63 -8.73
CA PRO A 23 10.64 31.38 -8.03
C PRO A 23 10.77 30.17 -8.96
N ALA A 24 11.57 29.20 -8.54
CA ALA A 24 11.77 27.98 -9.32
C ALA A 24 10.51 27.10 -9.36
N ILE A 25 10.43 26.26 -10.37
CA ILE A 25 9.41 25.21 -10.43
C ILE A 25 9.53 24.28 -9.19
N LYS A 26 8.40 23.93 -8.57
CA LYS A 26 8.30 23.17 -7.33
C LYS A 26 8.72 23.94 -6.06
N GLU A 27 9.05 25.21 -6.17
CA GLU A 27 9.27 26.05 -5.00
C GLU A 27 7.97 26.29 -4.23
N ALA A 28 8.06 26.28 -2.89
CA ALA A 28 6.95 26.61 -2.01
C ALA A 28 6.81 28.12 -1.82
N LEU A 29 5.61 28.62 -1.96
CA LEU A 29 5.25 30.01 -1.68
C LEU A 29 4.23 30.05 -0.54
N GLU A 30 4.32 31.09 0.29
CA GLU A 30 3.44 31.31 1.43
C GLU A 30 2.59 32.57 1.25
N VAL A 31 1.32 32.47 1.60
CA VAL A 31 0.36 33.58 1.62
C VAL A 31 -0.40 33.62 2.93
N GLU A 32 -0.49 34.79 3.53
CA GLU A 32 -1.33 34.98 4.69
C GLU A 32 -2.80 35.22 4.25
N ASN A 33 -3.68 34.36 4.76
CA ASN A 33 -5.10 34.40 4.44
C ASN A 33 -5.94 34.32 5.73
N HIS A 34 -6.52 35.41 6.14
CA HIS A 34 -7.36 35.52 7.35
C HIS A 34 -6.69 34.92 8.63
N GLY A 35 -5.39 35.22 8.83
CA GLY A 35 -4.64 34.77 10.00
C GLY A 35 -4.17 33.30 9.93
N LYS A 36 -4.28 32.67 8.76
CA LYS A 36 -3.73 31.35 8.46
C LYS A 36 -2.73 31.47 7.32
N THR A 37 -1.63 30.78 7.43
CA THR A 37 -0.66 30.68 6.34
C THR A 37 -1.08 29.60 5.36
N GLY A 38 -1.40 29.98 4.14
CA GLY A 38 -1.62 29.06 3.02
C GLY A 38 -0.29 28.80 2.29
N VAL A 39 -0.09 27.56 1.85
CA VAL A 39 1.07 27.16 1.08
C VAL A 39 0.65 26.77 -0.33
N MET A 40 1.39 27.23 -1.32
CA MET A 40 1.21 26.87 -2.71
C MET A 40 2.56 26.43 -3.32
N GLU A 41 2.49 25.63 -4.36
CA GLU A 41 3.67 25.14 -5.10
C GLU A 41 3.69 25.73 -6.50
N VAL A 42 4.84 26.23 -6.95
CA VAL A 42 5.03 26.71 -8.30
C VAL A 42 4.94 25.55 -9.29
N ALA A 43 3.96 25.58 -10.19
CA ALA A 43 3.72 24.55 -11.19
C ALA A 43 4.30 24.90 -12.56
N GLN A 44 4.24 26.18 -12.97
CA GLN A 44 4.79 26.63 -14.25
C GLN A 44 5.05 28.14 -14.27
N HIS A 45 5.94 28.54 -15.17
CA HIS A 45 6.18 29.95 -15.51
C HIS A 45 5.30 30.33 -16.71
N VAL A 46 4.53 31.42 -16.58
CA VAL A 46 3.57 31.83 -17.62
C VAL A 46 3.99 33.10 -18.38
N GLY A 47 5.18 33.61 -18.09
CA GLY A 47 5.71 34.85 -18.69
C GLY A 47 5.41 36.10 -17.85
N ASN A 48 5.99 37.23 -18.23
CA ASN A 48 5.85 38.53 -17.53
C ASN A 48 6.09 38.44 -16.02
N ASN A 49 7.16 37.73 -15.63
CA ASN A 49 7.52 37.48 -14.22
C ASN A 49 6.38 36.88 -13.39
N THR A 50 5.47 36.13 -14.01
CA THR A 50 4.35 35.50 -13.37
C THR A 50 4.54 34.00 -13.32
N VAL A 51 4.29 33.43 -12.13
CA VAL A 51 4.29 31.98 -11.90
C VAL A 51 2.86 31.52 -11.62
N ARG A 52 2.53 30.37 -12.15
CA ARG A 52 1.27 29.68 -11.86
C ARG A 52 1.50 28.64 -10.81
N CYS A 53 0.72 28.73 -9.73
CA CYS A 53 0.88 27.89 -8.54
C CYS A 53 -0.39 27.06 -8.28
N ILE A 54 -0.19 25.93 -7.61
CA ILE A 54 -1.24 25.07 -7.11
C ILE A 54 -1.28 25.19 -5.60
N MET A 55 -2.48 25.48 -5.05
CA MET A 55 -2.70 25.52 -3.61
C MET A 55 -2.67 24.11 -3.01
N LEU A 56 -1.99 23.99 -1.87
CA LEU A 56 -1.99 22.80 -1.02
C LEU A 56 -2.94 22.93 0.18
N ALA A 57 -3.63 24.06 0.26
CA ALA A 57 -4.67 24.35 1.22
C ALA A 57 -5.85 24.97 0.49
N SER A 58 -6.93 25.27 1.20
CA SER A 58 -8.08 25.98 0.61
C SER A 58 -7.65 27.33 0.06
N SER A 59 -8.11 27.65 -1.15
CA SER A 59 -7.95 28.98 -1.77
C SER A 59 -9.08 29.97 -1.38
N GLU A 60 -10.01 29.55 -0.56
CA GLU A 60 -11.12 30.39 -0.11
C GLU A 60 -10.63 31.63 0.63
N GLY A 61 -11.13 32.80 0.24
CA GLY A 61 -10.70 34.07 0.81
C GLY A 61 -9.46 34.70 0.14
N LEU A 62 -8.76 34.00 -0.74
CA LEU A 62 -7.69 34.60 -1.53
C LEU A 62 -8.24 35.59 -2.55
N SER A 63 -7.56 36.72 -2.69
CA SER A 63 -7.91 37.77 -3.63
C SER A 63 -6.69 38.37 -4.34
N LYS A 64 -6.94 38.98 -5.47
CA LYS A 64 -5.92 39.73 -6.18
C LYS A 64 -5.34 40.84 -5.28
N GLY A 65 -4.02 41.01 -5.32
CA GLY A 65 -3.30 42.02 -4.56
C GLY A 65 -2.77 41.55 -3.20
N LEU A 66 -3.04 40.29 -2.77
CA LEU A 66 -2.40 39.73 -1.59
C LEU A 66 -0.91 39.49 -1.85
N GLU A 67 -0.10 39.81 -0.85
CA GLU A 67 1.34 39.56 -0.86
C GLU A 67 1.62 38.06 -0.67
N VAL A 68 2.53 37.54 -1.47
CA VAL A 68 3.02 36.16 -1.41
C VAL A 68 4.52 36.20 -1.17
N LYS A 69 5.02 35.33 -0.30
CA LYS A 69 6.43 35.18 0.03
C LYS A 69 7.00 33.93 -0.60
N ALA A 70 8.08 34.05 -1.35
CA ALA A 70 8.85 32.91 -1.83
C ALA A 70 9.74 32.40 -0.71
N THR A 71 9.74 31.09 -0.48
CA THR A 71 10.54 30.46 0.59
C THR A 71 11.99 30.20 0.16
N GLY A 72 12.26 30.17 -1.15
CA GLY A 72 13.55 29.82 -1.72
C GLY A 72 13.85 28.32 -1.72
N ALA A 73 12.89 27.48 -1.33
CA ALA A 73 13.03 26.03 -1.26
C ALA A 73 11.71 25.35 -1.60
N GLY A 74 11.75 24.05 -1.89
CA GLY A 74 10.56 23.22 -2.05
C GLY A 74 9.83 22.98 -0.73
N ILE A 75 8.68 22.31 -0.83
CA ILE A 75 7.93 21.89 0.35
C ILE A 75 8.78 20.91 1.16
N SER A 76 9.01 21.24 2.43
CA SER A 76 9.81 20.43 3.36
C SER A 76 8.95 19.94 4.52
N VAL A 77 9.15 18.68 4.90
CA VAL A 77 8.38 18.00 5.93
C VAL A 77 9.30 17.44 7.01
N PRO A 78 8.83 17.30 8.26
CA PRO A 78 9.62 16.72 9.33
C PRO A 78 9.91 15.25 9.04
N VAL A 79 11.11 14.80 9.40
CA VAL A 79 11.55 13.41 9.26
C VAL A 79 12.18 12.92 10.57
N GLY A 80 12.29 11.62 10.74
CA GLY A 80 12.92 10.99 11.88
C GLY A 80 11.94 10.36 12.88
N LYS A 81 12.47 9.83 13.96
CA LYS A 81 11.71 9.06 14.98
C LYS A 81 10.56 9.83 15.62
N GLN A 82 10.63 11.15 15.64
CA GLN A 82 9.57 12.01 16.18
C GLN A 82 8.28 11.96 15.36
N THR A 83 8.34 11.48 14.12
CA THR A 83 7.17 11.29 13.24
C THR A 83 6.38 10.03 13.58
N ILE A 84 7.02 9.06 14.21
CA ILE A 84 6.40 7.78 14.53
C ILE A 84 5.35 7.96 15.63
N GLY A 85 4.22 7.32 15.48
CA GLY A 85 3.07 7.45 16.37
C GLY A 85 2.17 8.65 16.07
N ARG A 86 2.50 9.45 15.06
CA ARG A 86 1.85 10.72 14.78
C ARG A 86 1.06 10.69 13.46
N LEU A 87 0.13 11.63 13.37
CA LEU A 87 -0.72 11.84 12.21
C LEU A 87 -0.46 13.23 11.60
N PHE A 88 -0.21 13.27 10.28
CA PHE A 88 0.19 14.47 9.55
C PHE A 88 -0.73 14.78 8.37
N ASN A 89 -0.74 16.05 7.98
CA ASN A 89 -1.23 16.50 6.68
C ASN A 89 -0.10 16.49 5.61
N VAL A 90 -0.40 16.93 4.41
CA VAL A 90 0.55 16.98 3.28
C VAL A 90 1.78 17.85 3.57
N LEU A 91 1.66 18.87 4.40
CA LEU A 91 2.75 19.77 4.77
C LEU A 91 3.58 19.26 5.96
N GLY A 92 3.30 18.05 6.46
CA GLY A 92 3.95 17.51 7.64
C GLY A 92 3.56 18.19 8.96
N GLN A 93 2.43 18.88 8.97
CA GLN A 93 1.86 19.43 10.20
C GLN A 93 1.03 18.35 10.91
N THR A 94 1.18 18.28 12.23
CA THR A 94 0.43 17.31 13.03
C THR A 94 -1.06 17.68 13.10
N ILE A 95 -1.91 16.65 12.88
CA ILE A 95 -3.38 16.79 12.91
C ILE A 95 -4.04 15.84 13.92
N ASP A 96 -3.25 15.29 14.83
CA ASP A 96 -3.66 14.34 15.86
C ASP A 96 -3.98 15.01 17.22
N ASN A 97 -4.11 16.36 17.25
CA ASN A 97 -4.25 17.18 18.44
C ASN A 97 -3.07 17.08 19.43
N GLY A 98 -1.94 16.52 19.01
CA GLY A 98 -0.70 16.48 19.76
C GLY A 98 0.14 17.73 19.56
N GLU A 99 1.19 17.86 20.35
CA GLU A 99 2.13 18.99 20.23
C GLU A 99 2.79 19.00 18.83
N PRO A 100 2.96 20.19 18.22
CA PRO A 100 3.69 20.33 16.97
C PRO A 100 5.14 19.83 17.10
N ILE A 101 5.66 19.24 16.04
CA ILE A 101 7.07 18.86 15.97
C ILE A 101 7.90 20.08 15.58
N THR A 102 8.70 20.59 16.51
CA THR A 102 9.49 21.82 16.33
C THR A 102 10.98 21.57 16.06
N ASP A 103 11.54 20.50 16.63
CA ASP A 103 12.97 20.19 16.61
C ASP A 103 13.29 18.95 15.77
N SER A 104 12.74 18.86 14.54
CA SER A 104 13.07 17.78 13.63
C SER A 104 13.87 18.29 12.43
N GLU A 105 14.71 17.44 11.90
CA GLU A 105 15.24 17.61 10.56
C GLU A 105 14.08 17.67 9.55
N LYS A 106 14.22 18.47 8.53
CA LYS A 106 13.22 18.60 7.46
C LYS A 106 13.84 18.26 6.12
N TRP A 107 13.13 17.46 5.35
CA TRP A 107 13.52 17.10 3.99
C TRP A 107 12.48 17.58 2.99
N GLU A 108 12.95 18.00 1.84
CA GLU A 108 12.08 18.37 0.71
C GLU A 108 11.36 17.13 0.18
N ILE A 109 10.09 17.27 -0.20
CA ILE A 109 9.28 16.16 -0.72
C ILE A 109 9.64 15.78 -2.16
N HIS A 110 10.24 16.69 -2.92
CA HIS A 110 10.71 16.46 -4.28
C HIS A 110 12.16 15.99 -4.27
N ARG A 111 12.33 14.69 -4.03
CA ARG A 111 13.65 14.05 -4.02
C ARG A 111 13.85 13.23 -5.29
N LYS A 112 15.10 13.04 -5.67
CA LYS A 112 15.47 12.15 -6.77
C LYS A 112 15.42 10.69 -6.32
N ALA A 113 15.16 9.80 -7.26
CA ALA A 113 15.36 8.37 -7.05
C ALA A 113 16.82 8.07 -6.66
N PRO A 114 17.07 6.97 -5.90
CA PRO A 114 18.44 6.58 -5.59
C PRO A 114 19.30 6.39 -6.86
N ASP A 115 20.54 6.84 -6.80
CA ASP A 115 21.48 6.62 -7.89
C ASP A 115 21.66 5.12 -8.17
N PHE A 116 21.85 4.77 -9.42
CA PHE A 116 22.02 3.37 -9.84
C PHE A 116 23.13 2.63 -9.05
N LYS A 117 24.22 3.31 -8.72
CA LYS A 117 25.34 2.79 -7.92
C LYS A 117 24.96 2.48 -6.47
N ASP A 118 23.89 3.08 -5.93
CA ASP A 118 23.45 2.94 -4.55
C ASP A 118 22.31 1.91 -4.40
N GLN A 119 21.75 1.47 -5.50
CA GLN A 119 20.74 0.41 -5.50
C GLN A 119 21.33 -0.94 -5.15
N SER A 120 20.58 -1.75 -4.42
CA SER A 120 20.96 -3.13 -4.11
C SER A 120 20.46 -4.06 -5.21
N PRO A 121 21.33 -4.85 -5.85
CA PRO A 121 20.90 -5.83 -6.85
C PRO A 121 20.37 -7.13 -6.22
N VAL A 122 20.48 -7.28 -4.90
CA VAL A 122 20.08 -8.50 -4.19
C VAL A 122 18.58 -8.50 -4.01
N VAL A 123 17.94 -9.55 -4.49
CA VAL A 123 16.51 -9.79 -4.29
C VAL A 123 16.34 -10.69 -3.08
N GLU A 124 15.74 -10.17 -2.03
CA GLU A 124 15.42 -10.89 -0.81
C GLU A 124 13.90 -10.92 -0.61
N ILE A 125 13.39 -12.02 -0.07
CA ILE A 125 11.99 -12.14 0.32
C ILE A 125 11.75 -11.31 1.59
N LEU A 126 10.71 -10.50 1.59
CA LEU A 126 10.16 -9.92 2.80
C LEU A 126 9.14 -10.91 3.38
N GLU A 127 9.55 -11.64 4.40
CA GLU A 127 8.68 -12.59 5.07
C GLU A 127 7.59 -11.86 5.86
N THR A 128 6.33 -12.07 5.47
CA THR A 128 5.18 -11.38 6.06
C THR A 128 4.55 -12.14 7.22
N GLY A 129 4.82 -13.42 7.33
CA GLY A 129 4.16 -14.32 8.29
C GLY A 129 2.72 -14.68 7.94
N ILE A 130 2.27 -14.30 6.75
CA ILE A 130 0.95 -14.62 6.21
C ILE A 130 1.11 -15.70 5.15
N LYS A 131 0.61 -16.90 5.43
CA LYS A 131 0.84 -18.10 4.61
C LYS A 131 0.56 -17.90 3.13
N VAL A 132 -0.61 -17.35 2.80
CA VAL A 132 -1.02 -17.19 1.40
C VAL A 132 -0.14 -16.21 0.64
N ILE A 133 0.32 -15.15 1.28
CA ILE A 133 1.23 -14.16 0.67
C ILE A 133 2.59 -14.80 0.48
N ASP A 134 3.19 -15.32 1.54
CA ASP A 134 4.55 -15.82 1.52
C ASP A 134 4.73 -17.04 0.58
N LEU A 135 3.70 -17.88 0.44
CA LEU A 135 3.73 -19.02 -0.47
C LEU A 135 3.50 -18.63 -1.92
N ILE A 136 2.40 -17.93 -2.20
CA ILE A 136 1.85 -17.76 -3.56
C ILE A 136 2.32 -16.45 -4.22
N ALA A 137 2.38 -15.38 -3.47
CA ALA A 137 2.72 -14.06 -3.97
C ALA A 137 3.72 -13.35 -3.04
N PRO A 138 4.92 -13.95 -2.84
CA PRO A 138 5.90 -13.42 -1.90
C PRO A 138 6.34 -12.01 -2.27
N TYR A 139 6.53 -11.17 -1.25
CA TYR A 139 6.98 -9.80 -1.42
C TYR A 139 8.50 -9.73 -1.46
N ALA A 140 9.03 -8.93 -2.36
CA ALA A 140 10.45 -8.60 -2.38
C ALA A 140 10.74 -7.39 -1.50
N LYS A 141 11.82 -7.42 -0.73
CA LYS A 141 12.33 -6.21 -0.06
C LYS A 141 12.67 -5.15 -1.11
N GLY A 142 12.19 -3.93 -0.91
CA GLY A 142 12.32 -2.86 -1.88
C GLY A 142 11.40 -3.00 -3.09
N GLY A 143 10.53 -4.00 -3.10
CA GLY A 143 9.55 -4.24 -4.14
C GLY A 143 8.27 -3.40 -3.99
N LYS A 144 7.50 -3.38 -5.06
CA LYS A 144 6.23 -2.66 -5.16
C LYS A 144 5.10 -3.67 -5.31
N VAL A 145 4.20 -3.68 -4.35
CA VAL A 145 3.08 -4.61 -4.30
C VAL A 145 1.77 -3.88 -4.59
N GLY A 146 1.02 -4.35 -5.55
CA GLY A 146 -0.35 -3.89 -5.79
C GLY A 146 -1.33 -4.71 -4.96
N LEU A 147 -2.16 -4.02 -4.19
CA LEU A 147 -3.24 -4.61 -3.40
C LEU A 147 -4.58 -4.29 -4.04
N PHE A 148 -5.23 -5.31 -4.57
CA PHE A 148 -6.51 -5.21 -5.26
C PHE A 148 -7.62 -5.77 -4.38
N GLY A 149 -8.76 -5.13 -4.39
CA GLY A 149 -9.93 -5.63 -3.68
C GLY A 149 -11.00 -4.56 -3.52
N GLY A 150 -12.24 -4.99 -3.57
CA GLY A 150 -13.40 -4.14 -3.34
C GLY A 150 -13.58 -3.79 -1.85
N ALA A 151 -14.67 -3.12 -1.54
CA ALA A 151 -15.02 -2.83 -0.15
C ALA A 151 -15.40 -4.12 0.62
N GLY A 152 -15.02 -4.19 1.89
CA GLY A 152 -15.42 -5.28 2.80
C GLY A 152 -14.71 -6.61 2.61
N VAL A 153 -13.57 -6.63 1.93
CA VAL A 153 -12.76 -7.87 1.74
C VAL A 153 -11.63 -8.04 2.75
N GLY A 154 -11.55 -7.17 3.77
CA GLY A 154 -10.53 -7.25 4.82
C GLY A 154 -9.22 -6.55 4.49
N LYS A 155 -9.20 -5.60 3.54
CA LYS A 155 -8.00 -4.83 3.16
C LYS A 155 -7.33 -4.16 4.36
N THR A 156 -8.09 -3.42 5.15
CA THR A 156 -7.58 -2.69 6.33
C THR A 156 -6.99 -3.63 7.37
N VAL A 157 -7.67 -4.72 7.67
CA VAL A 157 -7.18 -5.71 8.65
C VAL A 157 -5.88 -6.36 8.18
N MET A 158 -5.77 -6.64 6.88
CA MET A 158 -4.53 -7.19 6.32
C MET A 158 -3.38 -6.18 6.37
N ILE A 159 -3.63 -4.90 6.07
CA ILE A 159 -2.62 -3.83 6.20
C ILE A 159 -2.12 -3.73 7.64
N GLN A 160 -3.01 -3.72 8.62
CA GLN A 160 -2.65 -3.65 10.03
C GLN A 160 -1.83 -4.88 10.47
N GLU A 161 -2.17 -6.07 10.03
CA GLU A 161 -1.42 -7.28 10.32
C GLU A 161 -0.01 -7.25 9.71
N LEU A 162 0.12 -6.76 8.46
CA LEU A 162 1.42 -6.55 7.83
C LEU A 162 2.28 -5.57 8.65
N ILE A 163 1.73 -4.44 9.05
CA ILE A 163 2.44 -3.45 9.88
C ILE A 163 2.88 -4.08 11.20
N ARG A 164 1.98 -4.78 11.87
CA ARG A 164 2.28 -5.43 13.14
C ARG A 164 3.39 -6.46 12.98
N ASN A 165 3.30 -7.31 11.97
CA ASN A 165 4.29 -8.36 11.75
C ASN A 165 5.66 -7.80 11.40
N ILE A 166 5.73 -6.79 10.54
CA ILE A 166 6.99 -6.10 10.24
C ILE A 166 7.59 -5.43 11.47
N ALA A 167 6.76 -4.75 12.28
CA ALA A 167 7.21 -4.10 13.49
C ALA A 167 7.73 -5.09 14.54
N THR A 168 7.06 -6.21 14.71
CA THR A 168 7.37 -7.19 15.77
C THR A 168 8.51 -8.11 15.37
N GLU A 169 8.50 -8.63 14.14
CA GLU A 169 9.43 -9.66 13.69
C GLU A 169 10.69 -9.09 13.03
N HIS A 170 10.57 -7.94 12.36
CA HIS A 170 11.66 -7.29 11.65
C HIS A 170 12.15 -5.99 12.31
N GLY A 171 11.42 -5.47 13.30
CA GLY A 171 11.79 -4.25 14.03
C GLY A 171 11.68 -2.97 13.19
N GLY A 172 11.10 -3.02 12.00
CA GLY A 172 10.98 -1.90 11.08
C GLY A 172 9.84 -0.95 11.40
N TYR A 173 9.92 0.25 10.83
CA TYR A 173 8.83 1.23 10.86
C TYR A 173 7.97 1.13 9.61
N SER A 174 6.73 1.59 9.74
CA SER A 174 5.79 1.68 8.64
C SER A 174 5.32 3.11 8.46
N ILE A 175 5.12 3.51 7.21
CA ILE A 175 4.55 4.79 6.83
C ILE A 175 3.26 4.52 6.07
N PHE A 176 2.16 5.08 6.52
CA PHE A 176 0.88 4.96 5.84
C PHE A 176 0.47 6.28 5.24
N THR A 177 0.20 6.30 3.94
CA THR A 177 -0.31 7.48 3.22
C THR A 177 -1.74 7.26 2.75
N GLY A 178 -2.67 8.06 3.26
CA GLY A 178 -4.06 8.10 2.81
C GLY A 178 -4.22 9.16 1.71
N VAL A 179 -4.47 8.73 0.50
CA VAL A 179 -4.56 9.59 -0.68
C VAL A 179 -5.98 9.63 -1.21
N GLY A 180 -6.67 10.73 -1.01
CA GLY A 180 -7.99 10.96 -1.56
C GLY A 180 -9.08 10.01 -1.07
N GLU A 181 -8.87 9.38 0.09
CA GLU A 181 -9.85 8.49 0.71
C GLU A 181 -10.80 9.27 1.64
N ARG A 182 -11.82 8.60 2.16
CA ARG A 182 -12.79 9.22 3.06
C ARG A 182 -12.16 9.53 4.42
N SER A 183 -12.40 10.73 4.94
CA SER A 183 -11.87 11.16 6.23
C SER A 183 -12.31 10.24 7.37
N ARG A 184 -13.53 9.69 7.30
CA ARG A 184 -14.03 8.73 8.30
C ARG A 184 -13.20 7.44 8.30
N GLU A 185 -12.91 6.88 7.14
CA GLU A 185 -12.10 5.65 7.02
C GLU A 185 -10.68 5.86 7.56
N GLY A 186 -10.10 7.05 7.31
CA GLY A 186 -8.82 7.43 7.88
C GLY A 186 -8.85 7.56 9.40
N TYR A 187 -9.92 8.12 9.97
CA TYR A 187 -10.10 8.21 11.42
C TYR A 187 -10.29 6.83 12.05
N ASP A 188 -11.11 5.99 11.45
CA ASP A 188 -11.36 4.62 11.92
C ASP A 188 -10.05 3.82 11.93
N LEU A 189 -9.24 3.89 10.85
CA LEU A 189 -7.91 3.27 10.78
C LEU A 189 -6.97 3.75 11.89
N TRP A 190 -6.89 5.06 12.11
CA TRP A 190 -6.07 5.63 13.15
C TRP A 190 -6.49 5.18 14.57
N SER A 191 -7.81 5.12 14.82
CA SER A 191 -8.37 4.64 16.10
C SER A 191 -8.03 3.15 16.32
N GLU A 192 -8.25 2.32 15.32
CA GLU A 192 -7.94 0.90 15.36
C GLU A 192 -6.44 0.63 15.57
N MET A 193 -5.57 1.41 14.92
CA MET A 193 -4.12 1.32 15.12
C MET A 193 -3.69 1.71 16.55
N LYS A 194 -4.39 2.65 17.18
CA LYS A 194 -4.16 2.98 18.59
C LYS A 194 -4.59 1.85 19.52
N GLU A 195 -5.77 1.28 19.29
CA GLU A 195 -6.32 0.20 20.10
C GLU A 195 -5.46 -1.09 20.01
N SER A 196 -4.92 -1.36 18.84
CA SER A 196 -4.03 -2.52 18.60
C SER A 196 -2.56 -2.27 19.00
N GLY A 197 -2.18 -1.02 19.33
CA GLY A 197 -0.79 -0.65 19.65
C GLY A 197 0.13 -0.56 18.44
N VAL A 198 -0.37 -0.76 17.24
CA VAL A 198 0.41 -0.72 15.98
C VAL A 198 0.89 0.71 15.66
N ILE A 199 0.18 1.72 16.17
CA ILE A 199 0.53 3.13 15.95
C ILE A 199 1.95 3.48 16.42
N ASP A 200 2.46 2.84 17.48
CA ASP A 200 3.78 3.12 18.06
C ASP A 200 4.95 2.81 17.10
N LYS A 201 4.70 2.17 15.99
CA LYS A 201 5.65 1.84 14.92
C LYS A 201 5.29 2.44 13.58
N THR A 202 4.29 3.33 13.53
CA THR A 202 3.71 3.83 12.29
C THR A 202 3.60 5.36 12.30
N ALA A 203 3.91 6.01 11.19
CA ALA A 203 3.51 7.39 10.92
C ALA A 203 2.39 7.39 9.88
N LEU A 204 1.37 8.23 10.09
CA LEU A 204 0.22 8.36 9.19
C LEU A 204 0.23 9.74 8.55
N ILE A 205 0.06 9.80 7.25
CA ILE A 205 -0.02 11.04 6.49
C ILE A 205 -1.29 11.02 5.65
N PHE A 206 -2.18 11.98 5.86
CA PHE A 206 -3.46 12.03 5.16
C PHE A 206 -3.61 13.27 4.27
N GLY A 207 -4.00 13.03 3.02
CA GLY A 207 -4.52 14.02 2.08
C GLY A 207 -5.83 13.48 1.54
N GLN A 208 -6.92 13.65 2.32
CA GLN A 208 -8.19 12.99 2.08
C GLN A 208 -9.00 13.67 0.97
N MET A 209 -10.16 13.10 0.63
CA MET A 209 -10.96 13.56 -0.52
C MET A 209 -11.53 14.99 -0.39
N ASN A 210 -11.60 15.52 0.82
CA ASN A 210 -12.01 16.90 1.08
C ASN A 210 -10.86 17.92 0.90
N GLU A 211 -9.62 17.44 0.78
CA GLU A 211 -8.46 18.29 0.52
C GLU A 211 -8.39 18.73 -0.95
N PRO A 212 -7.79 19.90 -1.24
CA PRO A 212 -7.60 20.34 -2.62
C PRO A 212 -6.73 19.37 -3.43
N PRO A 213 -6.84 19.36 -4.77
CA PRO A 213 -6.12 18.41 -5.62
C PRO A 213 -4.59 18.50 -5.47
N GLY A 214 -4.05 19.67 -5.17
CA GLY A 214 -2.62 19.84 -4.89
C GLY A 214 -2.16 19.03 -3.67
N ALA A 215 -2.94 19.06 -2.58
CA ALA A 215 -2.66 18.27 -1.38
C ALA A 215 -2.74 16.76 -1.67
N ARG A 216 -3.80 16.32 -2.32
CA ARG A 216 -3.98 14.90 -2.69
C ARG A 216 -2.87 14.39 -3.63
N MET A 217 -2.37 15.24 -4.51
CA MET A 217 -1.27 14.93 -5.42
C MET A 217 0.08 14.81 -4.71
N ARG A 218 0.31 15.52 -3.60
CA ARG A 218 1.61 15.61 -2.92
C ARG A 218 1.73 14.76 -1.66
N VAL A 219 0.62 14.29 -1.10
CA VAL A 219 0.65 13.52 0.16
C VAL A 219 1.46 12.23 0.05
N ALA A 220 1.44 11.56 -1.11
CA ALA A 220 2.25 10.36 -1.33
C ALA A 220 3.75 10.67 -1.28
N GLN A 221 4.19 11.81 -1.85
CA GLN A 221 5.58 12.25 -1.75
C GLN A 221 5.98 12.59 -0.32
N THR A 222 5.08 13.18 0.47
CA THR A 222 5.33 13.47 1.89
C THR A 222 5.62 12.18 2.66
N GLY A 223 4.77 11.17 2.53
CA GLY A 223 4.97 9.89 3.20
C GLY A 223 6.22 9.16 2.72
N LEU A 224 6.46 9.16 1.41
CA LEU A 224 7.66 8.57 0.84
C LEU A 224 8.94 9.25 1.34
N THR A 225 8.95 10.57 1.48
CA THR A 225 10.09 11.31 2.05
C THR A 225 10.39 10.90 3.50
N MET A 226 9.35 10.73 4.32
CA MET A 226 9.51 10.21 5.68
C MET A 226 10.07 8.77 5.69
N ALA A 227 9.61 7.93 4.76
CA ALA A 227 10.12 6.57 4.61
C ALA A 227 11.60 6.55 4.15
N GLU A 228 11.97 7.43 3.23
CA GLU A 228 13.34 7.55 2.74
C GLU A 228 14.34 7.89 3.85
N TYR A 229 13.95 8.72 4.81
CA TYR A 229 14.80 9.02 5.97
C TYR A 229 15.16 7.75 6.76
N PHE A 230 14.19 6.93 7.07
CA PHE A 230 14.43 5.68 7.80
C PHE A 230 15.26 4.69 7.00
N ARG A 231 15.09 4.62 5.67
CA ARG A 231 15.93 3.81 4.80
C ARG A 231 17.37 4.31 4.75
N ASP A 232 17.56 5.60 4.51
CA ASP A 232 18.86 6.16 4.15
C ASP A 232 19.72 6.52 5.37
N GLU A 233 19.11 7.04 6.44
CA GLU A 233 19.82 7.50 7.66
C GLU A 233 19.74 6.48 8.80
N GLU A 234 18.61 5.84 8.98
CA GLU A 234 18.44 4.85 10.05
C GLU A 234 18.73 3.41 9.59
N HIS A 235 19.04 3.22 8.32
CA HIS A 235 19.39 1.93 7.71
C HIS A 235 18.36 0.82 7.96
N GLN A 236 17.09 1.17 7.83
CA GLN A 236 15.98 0.26 8.10
C GLN A 236 15.30 -0.25 6.83
N ASP A 237 14.63 -1.37 7.00
CA ASP A 237 13.63 -1.87 6.05
C ASP A 237 12.28 -1.26 6.43
N VAL A 238 11.76 -0.38 5.58
CA VAL A 238 10.54 0.39 5.81
C VAL A 238 9.41 -0.16 4.96
N LEU A 239 8.23 -0.23 5.55
CA LEU A 239 7.00 -0.57 4.82
C LEU A 239 6.21 0.72 4.54
N LEU A 240 5.95 0.99 3.27
CA LEU A 240 5.19 2.15 2.81
C LEU A 240 3.85 1.72 2.26
N PHE A 241 2.76 2.21 2.84
CA PHE A 241 1.41 2.03 2.31
C PHE A 241 0.95 3.28 1.58
N ILE A 242 0.36 3.08 0.41
CA ILE A 242 -0.29 4.14 -0.37
C ILE A 242 -1.73 3.70 -0.63
N ASP A 243 -2.67 4.32 0.05
CA ASP A 243 -4.08 4.06 -0.13
C ASP A 243 -4.80 5.34 -0.54
N ASN A 244 -5.02 5.62 -1.79
CA ASN A 244 -4.95 4.69 -2.92
C ASN A 244 -4.17 5.36 -4.08
N ILE A 245 -3.36 4.60 -4.78
CA ILE A 245 -2.52 5.14 -5.88
C ILE A 245 -3.34 5.70 -7.04
N PHE A 246 -4.54 5.17 -7.30
CA PHE A 246 -5.44 5.71 -8.31
C PHE A 246 -5.84 7.16 -7.99
N ARG A 247 -6.06 7.48 -6.72
CA ARG A 247 -6.42 8.85 -6.28
C ARG A 247 -5.27 9.83 -6.47
N TYR A 248 -4.03 9.37 -6.33
CA TYR A 248 -2.84 10.14 -6.70
C TYR A 248 -2.86 10.53 -8.18
N VAL A 249 -3.11 9.57 -9.06
CA VAL A 249 -3.24 9.81 -10.50
C VAL A 249 -4.40 10.75 -10.82
N GLN A 250 -5.56 10.54 -10.19
CA GLN A 250 -6.74 11.38 -10.38
C GLN A 250 -6.49 12.83 -9.96
N ALA A 251 -5.84 13.05 -8.83
CA ALA A 251 -5.46 14.40 -8.39
C ALA A 251 -4.51 15.08 -9.38
N GLY A 252 -3.55 14.33 -9.94
CA GLY A 252 -2.67 14.82 -11.01
C GLY A 252 -3.44 15.22 -12.26
N SER A 253 -4.47 14.49 -12.63
CA SER A 253 -5.33 14.83 -13.79
C SER A 253 -6.16 16.09 -13.52
N GLU A 254 -6.70 16.26 -12.33
CA GLU A 254 -7.39 17.48 -11.92
C GLU A 254 -6.46 18.71 -11.98
N VAL A 255 -5.25 18.60 -11.44
CA VAL A 255 -4.24 19.66 -11.49
C VAL A 255 -3.87 19.99 -12.93
N SER A 256 -3.64 18.99 -13.76
CA SER A 256 -3.32 19.19 -15.19
C SER A 256 -4.41 19.94 -15.95
N ALA A 257 -5.66 19.58 -15.71
CA ALA A 257 -6.82 20.27 -16.30
C ALA A 257 -6.90 21.73 -15.84
N LEU A 258 -6.71 21.98 -14.55
CA LEU A 258 -6.72 23.33 -13.97
C LEU A 258 -5.57 24.20 -14.49
N LEU A 259 -4.43 23.58 -14.82
CA LEU A 259 -3.28 24.27 -15.46
C LEU A 259 -3.51 24.54 -16.96
N GLY A 260 -4.63 24.08 -17.52
CA GLY A 260 -4.94 24.28 -18.93
C GLY A 260 -4.14 23.39 -19.88
N ARG A 261 -3.58 22.30 -19.42
CA ARG A 261 -2.87 21.34 -20.26
C ARG A 261 -3.89 20.51 -21.08
N MET A 262 -3.53 20.24 -22.33
CA MET A 262 -4.36 19.39 -23.20
C MET A 262 -4.39 17.95 -22.65
N PRO A 263 -5.56 17.36 -22.42
CA PRO A 263 -5.64 16.00 -21.90
C PRO A 263 -5.17 14.96 -22.93
N SER A 264 -4.65 13.86 -22.44
CA SER A 264 -4.34 12.66 -23.21
C SER A 264 -5.56 11.72 -23.28
N ALA A 265 -5.33 10.45 -23.61
CA ALA A 265 -6.38 9.44 -23.69
C ALA A 265 -7.23 9.37 -22.41
N VAL A 266 -8.54 9.22 -22.56
CA VAL A 266 -9.54 9.09 -21.48
C VAL A 266 -9.55 10.29 -20.49
N GLY A 267 -8.97 11.44 -20.89
CA GLY A 267 -8.94 12.65 -20.07
C GLY A 267 -7.81 12.73 -19.05
N TYR A 268 -6.88 11.77 -19.05
CA TYR A 268 -5.72 11.81 -18.16
C TYR A 268 -4.68 12.86 -18.57
N GLN A 269 -3.82 13.23 -17.64
CA GLN A 269 -2.71 14.16 -17.88
C GLN A 269 -1.70 13.58 -18.89
N PRO A 270 -1.10 14.42 -19.76
CA PRO A 270 -0.07 13.95 -20.69
C PRO A 270 1.22 13.50 -19.98
N THR A 271 1.40 13.93 -18.73
CA THR A 271 2.57 13.62 -17.87
C THR A 271 2.34 12.41 -16.95
N LEU A 272 1.26 11.64 -17.16
CA LEU A 272 0.88 10.52 -16.28
C LEU A 272 2.03 9.54 -16.03
N ALA A 273 2.65 9.04 -17.08
CA ALA A 273 3.73 8.06 -16.96
C ALA A 273 4.95 8.62 -16.22
N THR A 274 5.29 9.89 -16.46
CA THR A 274 6.41 10.56 -15.79
C THR A 274 6.12 10.78 -14.30
N GLU A 275 4.93 11.25 -13.96
CA GLU A 275 4.53 11.49 -12.57
C GLU A 275 4.50 10.20 -11.74
N VAL A 276 3.92 9.14 -12.28
CA VAL A 276 3.92 7.82 -11.64
C VAL A 276 5.33 7.26 -11.55
N GLY A 277 6.13 7.38 -12.61
CA GLY A 277 7.51 6.94 -12.63
C GLY A 277 8.39 7.66 -11.60
N GLU A 278 8.30 8.97 -11.48
CA GLU A 278 9.03 9.76 -10.48
C GLU A 278 8.74 9.30 -9.04
N LEU A 279 7.49 8.95 -8.74
CA LEU A 279 7.11 8.42 -7.43
C LEU A 279 7.64 6.98 -7.24
N GLN A 280 7.40 6.11 -8.21
CA GLN A 280 7.69 4.67 -8.09
C GLN A 280 9.20 4.37 -8.05
N GLU A 281 10.01 5.08 -8.81
CA GLU A 281 11.47 4.86 -8.85
C GLU A 281 12.20 5.27 -7.55
N ARG A 282 11.58 6.07 -6.70
CA ARG A 282 12.09 6.38 -5.35
C ARG A 282 11.92 5.21 -4.39
N ILE A 283 10.97 4.32 -4.66
CA ILE A 283 10.67 3.13 -3.85
C ILE A 283 11.61 2.02 -4.29
N ALA A 284 12.68 1.83 -3.56
CA ALA A 284 13.74 0.88 -3.93
C ALA A 284 14.53 0.39 -2.72
N SER A 285 15.20 -0.76 -2.90
CA SER A 285 16.27 -1.22 -2.04
C SER A 285 17.56 -0.49 -2.36
N THR A 286 18.23 -0.01 -1.33
CA THR A 286 19.57 0.57 -1.41
C THR A 286 20.54 -0.24 -0.56
N LYS A 287 21.83 0.11 -0.62
CA LYS A 287 22.86 -0.47 0.25
C LYS A 287 22.62 -0.20 1.74
N ASN A 288 21.84 0.83 2.05
CA ASN A 288 21.58 1.27 3.41
C ASN A 288 20.32 0.62 4.02
N GLY A 289 19.31 0.36 3.21
CA GLY A 289 18.04 -0.19 3.64
C GLY A 289 17.07 -0.34 2.48
N SER A 290 15.82 -0.63 2.78
CA SER A 290 14.79 -0.81 1.75
C SER A 290 13.50 -0.08 2.07
N ILE A 291 12.76 0.29 1.03
CA ILE A 291 11.35 0.67 1.11
C ILE A 291 10.56 -0.34 0.29
N THR A 292 9.73 -1.11 0.97
CA THR A 292 8.76 -1.99 0.32
C THR A 292 7.40 -1.30 0.34
N SER A 293 6.76 -1.14 -0.81
CA SER A 293 5.45 -0.50 -0.87
C SER A 293 4.32 -1.48 -1.08
N VAL A 294 3.23 -1.24 -0.36
CA VAL A 294 1.93 -1.87 -0.61
C VAL A 294 0.97 -0.78 -1.04
N GLN A 295 0.56 -0.83 -2.29
CA GLN A 295 -0.22 0.21 -2.94
C GLN A 295 -1.62 -0.34 -3.23
N ALA A 296 -2.64 0.23 -2.59
CA ALA A 296 -4.01 -0.09 -2.97
C ALA A 296 -4.30 0.49 -4.35
N VAL A 297 -4.81 -0.36 -5.24
CA VAL A 297 -5.12 0.01 -6.61
C VAL A 297 -6.61 -0.13 -6.84
N TYR A 298 -7.26 0.97 -7.16
CA TYR A 298 -8.63 0.96 -7.65
C TYR A 298 -8.62 0.87 -9.19
N VAL A 299 -9.43 -0.03 -9.71
CA VAL A 299 -9.58 -0.24 -11.15
C VAL A 299 -10.95 0.25 -11.57
N PRO A 300 -11.05 1.39 -12.28
CA PRO A 300 -12.34 1.92 -12.74
C PRO A 300 -13.07 0.92 -13.63
N ALA A 301 -14.34 0.65 -13.31
CA ALA A 301 -15.20 -0.28 -14.06
C ALA A 301 -14.60 -1.68 -14.28
N ASP A 302 -13.66 -2.11 -13.43
CA ASP A 302 -12.89 -3.36 -13.57
C ASP A 302 -12.10 -3.45 -14.90
N ASP A 303 -11.82 -2.30 -15.52
CA ASP A 303 -11.06 -2.21 -16.77
C ASP A 303 -9.57 -2.03 -16.53
N LEU A 304 -8.82 -3.12 -16.62
CA LEU A 304 -7.36 -3.13 -16.47
C LEU A 304 -6.62 -2.39 -17.60
N THR A 305 -7.30 -2.04 -18.67
CA THR A 305 -6.72 -1.28 -19.80
C THR A 305 -6.84 0.23 -19.60
N ASP A 306 -7.56 0.68 -18.57
CA ASP A 306 -7.58 2.10 -18.21
C ASP A 306 -6.14 2.60 -17.95
N PRO A 307 -5.76 3.79 -18.45
CA PRO A 307 -4.39 4.30 -18.36
C PRO A 307 -3.81 4.38 -16.96
N ALA A 308 -4.62 4.65 -15.93
CA ALA A 308 -4.14 4.77 -14.55
C ALA A 308 -3.68 3.42 -13.97
N PRO A 309 -4.50 2.36 -13.90
CA PRO A 309 -4.03 1.06 -13.48
C PRO A 309 -2.95 0.50 -14.41
N ALA A 310 -3.10 0.63 -15.74
CA ALA A 310 -2.11 0.13 -16.70
C ALA A 310 -0.72 0.71 -16.46
N THR A 311 -0.61 2.02 -16.22
CA THR A 311 0.67 2.68 -15.91
C THR A 311 1.23 2.23 -14.56
N THR A 312 0.37 1.99 -13.59
CA THR A 312 0.79 1.51 -12.25
C THR A 312 1.30 0.07 -12.31
N PHE A 313 0.63 -0.80 -13.05
CA PHE A 313 1.00 -2.22 -13.18
C PHE A 313 2.42 -2.46 -13.69
N ILE A 314 2.92 -1.59 -14.56
CA ILE A 314 4.28 -1.70 -15.11
C ILE A 314 5.33 -1.68 -13.99
N HIS A 315 5.06 -0.98 -12.90
CA HIS A 315 5.97 -0.82 -11.77
C HIS A 315 5.84 -1.90 -10.69
N LEU A 316 4.76 -2.69 -10.71
CA LEU A 316 4.50 -3.67 -9.67
C LEU A 316 5.35 -4.94 -9.81
N ASP A 317 5.90 -5.39 -8.69
CA ASP A 317 6.66 -6.64 -8.58
C ASP A 317 5.77 -7.81 -8.13
N ALA A 318 4.74 -7.52 -7.36
CA ALA A 318 3.76 -8.50 -6.92
C ALA A 318 2.35 -7.91 -6.91
N THR A 319 1.37 -8.80 -7.04
CA THR A 319 -0.05 -8.46 -7.01
C THR A 319 -0.76 -9.36 -6.01
N THR A 320 -1.42 -8.76 -5.03
CA THR A 320 -2.27 -9.44 -4.06
C THR A 320 -3.71 -9.07 -4.34
N VAL A 321 -4.53 -10.04 -4.70
CA VAL A 321 -5.94 -9.87 -5.03
C VAL A 321 -6.81 -10.39 -3.88
N LEU A 322 -7.61 -9.50 -3.27
CA LEU A 322 -8.60 -9.86 -2.27
C LEU A 322 -9.95 -10.10 -2.96
N SER A 323 -10.51 -11.29 -2.75
CA SER A 323 -11.69 -11.76 -3.45
C SER A 323 -12.91 -11.84 -2.55
N ARG A 324 -14.03 -11.26 -2.98
CA ARG A 324 -15.31 -11.37 -2.29
C ARG A 324 -15.82 -12.82 -2.26
N LYS A 325 -15.55 -13.61 -3.30
CA LYS A 325 -15.92 -15.01 -3.35
C LYS A 325 -15.27 -15.82 -2.24
N ILE A 326 -14.04 -15.46 -1.86
CA ILE A 326 -13.32 -16.11 -0.75
C ILE A 326 -13.87 -15.64 0.59
N VAL A 327 -14.25 -14.36 0.71
CA VAL A 327 -14.99 -13.85 1.90
C VAL A 327 -16.29 -14.61 2.13
N GLU A 328 -17.05 -14.87 1.08
CA GLU A 328 -18.32 -15.63 1.14
C GLU A 328 -18.13 -17.06 1.63
N GLN A 329 -16.95 -17.63 1.47
CA GLN A 329 -16.56 -18.93 2.02
C GLN A 329 -16.07 -18.84 3.48
N GLY A 330 -16.02 -17.64 4.06
CA GLY A 330 -15.52 -17.41 5.42
C GLY A 330 -14.01 -17.55 5.57
N ILE A 331 -13.24 -17.52 4.46
CA ILE A 331 -11.80 -17.67 4.47
C ILE A 331 -11.16 -16.30 4.58
N TYR A 332 -10.32 -16.10 5.61
CA TYR A 332 -9.53 -14.89 5.84
C TYR A 332 -8.07 -15.24 6.14
N PRO A 333 -7.08 -14.49 5.59
CA PRO A 333 -7.26 -13.38 4.65
C PRO A 333 -7.85 -13.85 3.32
N ALA A 334 -8.70 -13.02 2.73
CA ALA A 334 -9.45 -13.36 1.52
C ALA A 334 -8.61 -13.21 0.23
N VAL A 335 -7.35 -13.56 0.30
CA VAL A 335 -6.41 -13.50 -0.84
C VAL A 335 -6.71 -14.62 -1.82
N ASP A 336 -6.94 -14.27 -3.07
CA ASP A 336 -7.15 -15.23 -4.14
C ASP A 336 -5.79 -15.83 -4.60
N PRO A 337 -5.55 -17.12 -4.37
CA PRO A 337 -4.26 -17.73 -4.70
C PRO A 337 -4.05 -17.97 -6.20
N LEU A 338 -5.09 -17.89 -7.02
CA LEU A 338 -5.02 -18.06 -8.47
C LEU A 338 -4.87 -16.74 -9.21
N GLU A 339 -5.41 -15.64 -8.65
CA GLU A 339 -5.33 -14.30 -9.24
C GLU A 339 -4.14 -13.50 -8.72
N SER A 340 -3.57 -13.90 -7.57
CA SER A 340 -2.39 -13.26 -6.99
C SER A 340 -1.10 -13.84 -7.56
N ASN A 341 -0.10 -12.99 -7.75
CA ASN A 341 1.18 -13.40 -8.31
C ASN A 341 2.35 -12.56 -7.80
N SER A 342 3.57 -13.06 -8.00
CA SER A 342 4.80 -12.33 -7.72
C SER A 342 5.87 -12.67 -8.75
N ARG A 343 6.61 -11.66 -9.18
CA ARG A 343 7.73 -11.82 -10.11
C ARG A 343 8.90 -12.60 -9.50
N ILE A 344 9.04 -12.57 -8.17
CA ILE A 344 10.11 -13.28 -7.49
C ILE A 344 9.78 -14.75 -7.22
N LEU A 345 8.58 -15.22 -7.53
CA LEU A 345 8.24 -16.65 -7.39
C LEU A 345 8.84 -17.44 -8.57
N GLU A 346 10.15 -17.56 -8.54
CA GLU A 346 10.97 -18.32 -9.49
C GLU A 346 11.96 -19.20 -8.70
N ALA A 347 12.24 -20.39 -9.20
CA ALA A 347 13.07 -21.37 -8.50
C ALA A 347 14.47 -20.84 -8.14
N ASP A 348 15.03 -20.01 -9.00
CA ASP A 348 16.36 -19.40 -8.79
C ASP A 348 16.38 -18.35 -7.66
N ILE A 349 15.24 -17.79 -7.31
CA ILE A 349 15.11 -16.73 -6.28
C ILE A 349 14.61 -17.30 -4.97
N VAL A 350 13.48 -18.03 -4.99
CA VAL A 350 12.85 -18.54 -3.77
C VAL A 350 13.31 -19.94 -3.38
N GLY A 351 14.00 -20.63 -4.28
CA GLY A 351 14.41 -22.02 -4.14
C GLY A 351 13.38 -22.99 -4.73
N GLU A 352 13.86 -24.16 -5.16
CA GLU A 352 13.04 -25.18 -5.84
C GLU A 352 11.89 -25.67 -4.96
N GLU A 353 12.14 -25.92 -3.69
CA GLU A 353 11.11 -26.45 -2.76
C GLU A 353 9.92 -25.48 -2.60
N HIS A 354 10.18 -24.21 -2.43
CA HIS A 354 9.14 -23.17 -2.34
C HIS A 354 8.38 -23.06 -3.66
N TYR A 355 9.11 -22.93 -4.76
CA TYR A 355 8.53 -22.79 -6.10
C TYR A 355 7.62 -23.97 -6.45
N ASP A 356 8.12 -25.20 -6.31
CA ASP A 356 7.34 -26.41 -6.63
C ASP A 356 6.11 -26.55 -5.74
N THR A 357 6.24 -26.27 -4.43
CA THR A 357 5.11 -26.32 -3.50
C THR A 357 4.01 -25.31 -3.90
N ALA A 358 4.40 -24.08 -4.21
CA ALA A 358 3.47 -23.03 -4.64
C ALA A 358 2.77 -23.40 -5.96
N ARG A 359 3.51 -23.87 -6.96
CA ARG A 359 2.98 -24.26 -8.26
C ARG A 359 2.02 -25.44 -8.17
N ARG A 360 2.40 -26.48 -7.44
CA ARG A 360 1.54 -27.64 -7.21
C ARG A 360 0.26 -27.28 -6.45
N ALA A 361 0.35 -26.41 -5.46
CA ALA A 361 -0.84 -25.90 -4.75
C ALA A 361 -1.79 -25.17 -5.73
N GLN A 362 -1.24 -24.30 -6.58
CA GLN A 362 -2.03 -23.60 -7.61
C GLN A 362 -2.66 -24.56 -8.63
N GLU A 363 -1.92 -25.55 -9.09
CA GLU A 363 -2.43 -26.58 -10.02
C GLU A 363 -3.62 -27.35 -9.41
N ILE A 364 -3.50 -27.77 -8.15
CA ILE A 364 -4.59 -28.48 -7.44
C ILE A 364 -5.81 -27.56 -7.30
N LEU A 365 -5.62 -26.30 -6.93
CA LEU A 365 -6.71 -25.34 -6.80
C LEU A 365 -7.36 -25.01 -8.14
N GLN A 366 -6.56 -24.89 -9.21
CA GLN A 366 -7.07 -24.66 -10.55
C GLN A 366 -7.90 -25.86 -11.04
N LYS A 367 -7.41 -27.07 -10.87
CA LYS A 367 -8.13 -28.30 -11.21
C LYS A 367 -9.44 -28.38 -10.45
N TYR A 368 -9.43 -28.06 -9.17
CA TYR A 368 -10.65 -28.02 -8.35
C TYR A 368 -11.65 -26.99 -8.89
N LYS A 369 -11.20 -25.82 -9.27
CA LYS A 369 -12.06 -24.78 -9.87
C LYS A 369 -12.75 -25.29 -11.15
N GLU A 370 -12.04 -26.03 -11.99
CA GLU A 370 -12.59 -26.66 -13.19
C GLU A 370 -13.62 -27.77 -12.87
N LEU A 371 -13.37 -28.53 -11.80
CA LEU A 371 -14.28 -29.60 -11.38
C LEU A 371 -15.53 -29.10 -10.66
N GLN A 372 -15.53 -27.86 -10.13
CA GLN A 372 -16.68 -27.32 -9.39
C GLN A 372 -17.98 -27.32 -10.18
N ASP A 373 -17.95 -27.01 -11.47
CA ASP A 373 -19.15 -27.01 -12.32
C ASP A 373 -19.68 -28.43 -12.52
N ILE A 374 -18.80 -29.40 -12.64
CA ILE A 374 -19.15 -30.82 -12.77
C ILE A 374 -19.77 -31.31 -11.46
N ILE A 375 -19.15 -30.97 -10.32
CA ILE A 375 -19.66 -31.34 -8.99
C ILE A 375 -21.03 -30.74 -8.72
N ALA A 376 -21.25 -29.48 -9.13
CA ALA A 376 -22.52 -28.79 -8.94
C ALA A 376 -23.68 -29.41 -9.74
N ILE A 377 -23.40 -29.97 -10.90
CA ILE A 377 -24.41 -30.53 -11.81
C ILE A 377 -24.60 -32.03 -11.56
N LEU A 378 -23.53 -32.79 -11.45
CA LEU A 378 -23.55 -34.25 -11.43
C LEU A 378 -23.28 -34.84 -10.05
N GLY A 379 -22.72 -34.08 -9.13
CA GLY A 379 -22.32 -34.55 -7.81
C GLY A 379 -20.89 -35.12 -7.76
N MET A 380 -20.37 -35.30 -6.55
CA MET A 380 -19.05 -35.85 -6.28
C MET A 380 -18.86 -37.29 -6.75
N GLU A 381 -19.95 -38.05 -6.78
CA GLU A 381 -19.92 -39.49 -7.09
C GLU A 381 -19.53 -39.80 -8.53
N GLU A 382 -19.77 -38.86 -9.44
CA GLU A 382 -19.43 -38.97 -10.88
C GLU A 382 -17.95 -38.73 -11.18
N LEU A 383 -17.17 -38.24 -10.20
CA LEU A 383 -15.74 -38.07 -10.36
C LEU A 383 -15.00 -39.41 -10.22
N ASP A 384 -13.92 -39.58 -10.93
CA ASP A 384 -13.00 -40.68 -10.69
C ASP A 384 -12.25 -40.51 -9.36
N GLU A 385 -11.54 -41.52 -8.91
CA GLU A 385 -10.88 -41.52 -7.61
C GLU A 385 -9.72 -40.50 -7.56
N GLU A 386 -9.05 -40.26 -8.65
CA GLU A 386 -7.97 -39.26 -8.74
C GLU A 386 -8.53 -37.83 -8.60
N ASP A 387 -9.61 -37.53 -9.29
CA ASP A 387 -10.28 -36.24 -9.22
C ASP A 387 -10.92 -36.02 -7.83
N LYS A 388 -11.51 -37.05 -7.21
CA LYS A 388 -12.03 -36.98 -5.82
C LYS A 388 -10.91 -36.65 -4.85
N GLN A 389 -9.77 -37.31 -4.95
CA GLN A 389 -8.63 -37.04 -4.09
C GLN A 389 -8.08 -35.60 -4.29
N THR A 390 -8.01 -35.15 -5.52
CA THR A 390 -7.65 -33.76 -5.85
C THR A 390 -8.60 -32.76 -5.19
N VAL A 391 -9.91 -32.99 -5.24
CA VAL A 391 -10.92 -32.15 -4.61
C VAL A 391 -10.74 -32.11 -3.09
N TYR A 392 -10.53 -33.25 -2.44
CA TYR A 392 -10.32 -33.30 -0.98
C TYR A 392 -9.07 -32.52 -0.56
N ARG A 393 -7.96 -32.70 -1.27
CA ARG A 393 -6.73 -31.95 -1.01
C ARG A 393 -6.88 -30.46 -1.30
N ALA A 394 -7.58 -30.09 -2.39
CA ALA A 394 -7.86 -28.70 -2.73
C ALA A 394 -8.67 -27.99 -1.63
N ARG A 395 -9.68 -28.63 -1.07
CA ARG A 395 -10.48 -28.08 0.03
C ARG A 395 -9.63 -27.88 1.29
N LYS A 396 -8.74 -28.82 1.60
CA LYS A 396 -7.80 -28.70 2.71
C LYS A 396 -6.82 -27.53 2.48
N ILE A 397 -6.28 -27.39 1.27
CA ILE A 397 -5.42 -26.27 0.88
C ILE A 397 -6.17 -24.95 1.06
N GLN A 398 -7.39 -24.81 0.53
CA GLN A 398 -8.18 -23.58 0.69
C GLN A 398 -8.38 -23.21 2.16
N LYS A 399 -8.73 -24.17 3.00
CA LYS A 399 -8.92 -23.92 4.43
C LYS A 399 -7.62 -23.60 5.14
N PHE A 400 -6.53 -24.26 4.79
CA PHE A 400 -5.20 -24.00 5.36
C PHE A 400 -4.60 -22.66 4.92
N LEU A 401 -5.06 -22.06 3.82
CA LEU A 401 -4.74 -20.68 3.45
C LEU A 401 -5.33 -19.66 4.43
N SER A 402 -6.39 -20.00 5.16
CA SER A 402 -6.89 -19.16 6.24
C SER A 402 -5.94 -19.12 7.42
N GLN A 403 -5.91 -17.99 8.11
CA GLN A 403 -5.00 -17.77 9.23
C GLN A 403 -5.59 -16.77 10.20
N PRO A 404 -5.51 -17.02 11.52
CA PRO A 404 -5.92 -16.02 12.51
C PRO A 404 -4.89 -14.89 12.58
N PHE A 405 -5.39 -13.66 12.55
CA PHE A 405 -4.58 -12.45 12.66
C PHE A 405 -4.57 -11.91 14.09
N HIS A 406 -3.41 -11.39 14.54
CA HIS A 406 -3.29 -10.77 15.85
C HIS A 406 -4.18 -9.54 16.00
N VAL A 407 -4.26 -8.72 14.96
CA VAL A 407 -5.10 -7.51 14.96
C VAL A 407 -6.60 -7.81 14.98
N ALA A 408 -6.98 -9.05 14.68
CA ALA A 408 -8.37 -9.49 14.69
C ALA A 408 -8.76 -10.28 15.95
N GLU A 409 -7.85 -10.52 16.89
CA GLU A 409 -8.11 -11.32 18.10
C GLU A 409 -9.34 -10.85 18.89
N ASN A 410 -9.49 -9.53 19.05
CA ASN A 410 -10.60 -8.91 19.77
C ASN A 410 -11.98 -9.18 19.13
N PHE A 411 -12.00 -9.41 17.81
CA PHE A 411 -13.23 -9.66 17.06
C PHE A 411 -13.53 -11.13 16.90
N THR A 412 -12.49 -11.95 16.73
CA THR A 412 -12.64 -13.39 16.44
C THR A 412 -12.59 -14.26 17.68
N GLY A 413 -11.99 -13.76 18.77
CA GLY A 413 -11.72 -14.54 19.98
C GLY A 413 -10.66 -15.64 19.78
N VAL A 414 -9.95 -15.64 18.64
CA VAL A 414 -8.91 -16.61 18.32
C VAL A 414 -7.56 -15.90 18.35
N PRO A 415 -6.55 -16.43 19.08
CA PRO A 415 -5.22 -15.88 19.10
C PRO A 415 -4.61 -15.85 17.69
N GLY A 416 -4.01 -14.73 17.32
CA GLY A 416 -3.31 -14.58 16.05
C GLY A 416 -2.03 -15.41 16.00
N THR A 417 -1.57 -15.69 14.79
CA THR A 417 -0.36 -16.51 14.58
C THR A 417 0.46 -15.93 13.43
N TYR A 418 1.73 -15.64 13.71
CA TYR A 418 2.75 -15.43 12.69
C TYR A 418 3.27 -16.79 12.25
N VAL A 419 3.24 -17.09 10.95
CA VAL A 419 3.71 -18.36 10.42
C VAL A 419 5.00 -18.15 9.62
N PRO A 420 6.16 -18.65 10.09
CA PRO A 420 7.40 -18.58 9.33
C PRO A 420 7.25 -19.25 7.96
N LEU A 421 7.91 -18.70 6.94
CA LEU A 421 7.86 -19.22 5.56
C LEU A 421 8.18 -20.72 5.49
N LYS A 422 9.19 -21.16 6.25
CA LYS A 422 9.58 -22.57 6.31
C LYS A 422 8.44 -23.47 6.76
N GLU A 423 7.68 -23.05 7.77
CA GLU A 423 6.52 -23.80 8.28
C GLU A 423 5.35 -23.76 7.28
N THR A 424 5.18 -22.66 6.57
CA THR A 424 4.19 -22.55 5.49
C THR A 424 4.51 -23.58 4.39
N ILE A 425 5.75 -23.62 3.89
CA ILE A 425 6.15 -24.57 2.85
C ILE A 425 5.99 -26.01 3.34
N ARG A 426 6.44 -26.33 4.56
CA ARG A 426 6.31 -27.66 5.16
C ARG A 426 4.83 -28.10 5.22
N GLY A 427 3.96 -27.22 5.67
CA GLY A 427 2.53 -27.51 5.82
C GLY A 427 1.83 -27.77 4.50
N PHE A 428 2.01 -26.92 3.51
CA PHE A 428 1.40 -27.12 2.19
C PHE A 428 1.97 -28.32 1.46
N LYS A 429 3.27 -28.57 1.58
CA LYS A 429 3.92 -29.78 1.02
C LYS A 429 3.35 -31.06 1.60
N ALA A 430 3.12 -31.10 2.92
CA ALA A 430 2.50 -32.26 3.58
C ALA A 430 1.08 -32.52 3.05
N ILE A 431 0.28 -31.49 2.85
CA ILE A 431 -1.08 -31.63 2.29
C ILE A 431 -1.01 -32.14 0.85
N ILE A 432 -0.15 -31.54 0.01
CA ILE A 432 0.00 -31.89 -1.40
C ILE A 432 0.47 -33.34 -1.57
N ASN A 433 1.41 -33.80 -0.74
CA ASN A 433 1.97 -35.14 -0.80
C ASN A 433 1.05 -36.23 -0.20
N GLY A 434 -0.06 -35.85 0.41
CA GLY A 434 -1.03 -36.80 0.97
C GLY A 434 -0.76 -37.22 2.40
N GLU A 435 0.27 -36.67 3.05
CA GLU A 435 0.59 -36.97 4.46
C GLU A 435 -0.53 -36.57 5.43
N MET A 436 -1.40 -35.68 4.98
CA MET A 436 -2.52 -35.15 5.75
C MET A 436 -3.90 -35.67 5.30
N ASP A 437 -3.94 -36.69 4.46
CA ASP A 437 -5.20 -37.20 3.88
C ASP A 437 -6.16 -37.79 4.93
N GLU A 438 -5.63 -38.31 6.02
CA GLU A 438 -6.42 -38.90 7.14
C GLU A 438 -7.08 -37.84 8.03
N TYR A 439 -6.59 -36.59 8.00
CA TYR A 439 -7.12 -35.54 8.85
C TYR A 439 -8.40 -34.90 8.25
N PRO A 440 -9.40 -34.56 9.08
CA PRO A 440 -10.64 -33.99 8.59
C PRO A 440 -10.45 -32.57 8.10
N GLU A 441 -11.19 -32.19 7.06
CA GLU A 441 -11.12 -30.89 6.39
C GLU A 441 -11.28 -29.68 7.35
N TRP A 442 -12.17 -29.78 8.35
CA TRP A 442 -12.42 -28.70 9.31
C TRP A 442 -11.19 -28.36 10.18
N ALA A 443 -10.26 -29.29 10.37
CA ALA A 443 -9.07 -29.06 11.18
C ALA A 443 -8.09 -28.07 10.55
N PHE A 444 -8.14 -27.91 9.24
CA PHE A 444 -7.27 -26.99 8.47
C PHE A 444 -7.73 -25.54 8.51
N PHE A 445 -8.95 -25.29 9.00
CA PHE A 445 -9.53 -23.95 8.99
C PHE A 445 -9.02 -23.10 10.14
N ASN A 446 -8.54 -21.88 9.80
CA ASN A 446 -8.14 -20.84 10.75
C ASN A 446 -7.11 -21.31 11.77
N VAL A 447 -6.03 -21.88 11.29
CA VAL A 447 -4.86 -22.36 12.05
C VAL A 447 -3.57 -21.74 11.54
N GLY A 448 -2.51 -21.79 12.33
CA GLY A 448 -1.19 -21.32 11.95
C GLY A 448 -0.42 -22.38 11.16
N THR A 449 0.23 -23.30 11.87
CA THR A 449 1.08 -24.33 11.29
C THR A 449 0.35 -25.64 11.05
N ILE A 450 0.99 -26.57 10.34
CA ILE A 450 0.44 -27.92 10.14
C ILE A 450 0.35 -28.70 11.46
N ASP A 451 1.21 -28.43 12.42
CA ASP A 451 1.15 -29.04 13.75
C ASP A 451 -0.11 -28.59 14.53
N ASP A 452 -0.60 -27.37 14.27
CA ASP A 452 -1.86 -26.90 14.83
C ASP A 452 -3.07 -27.62 14.24
N VAL A 453 -3.00 -28.07 13.00
CA VAL A 453 -4.01 -28.94 12.38
C VAL A 453 -4.10 -30.26 13.13
N ILE A 454 -2.97 -30.89 13.39
CA ILE A 454 -2.88 -32.17 14.10
C ILE A 454 -3.48 -32.03 15.51
N LYS A 455 -3.02 -31.04 16.28
CA LYS A 455 -3.54 -30.76 17.63
C LYS A 455 -5.03 -30.51 17.64
N LYS A 456 -5.53 -29.75 16.66
CA LYS A 456 -6.96 -29.43 16.55
C LYS A 456 -7.79 -30.64 16.22
N ALA A 457 -7.29 -31.54 15.38
CA ALA A 457 -7.96 -32.82 15.06
C ALA A 457 -8.00 -33.77 16.26
N GLU A 458 -6.88 -33.94 16.97
CA GLU A 458 -6.76 -34.76 18.15
C GLU A 458 -7.58 -34.23 19.33
N GLY A 459 -7.52 -32.91 19.61
CA GLY A 459 -8.26 -32.30 20.72
C GLY A 459 -9.78 -32.36 20.62
N LYS A 460 -10.36 -32.64 19.44
CA LYS A 460 -11.78 -32.89 19.28
C LYS A 460 -12.14 -34.38 19.35
N SER A 461 -11.18 -35.29 19.16
CA SER A 461 -11.42 -36.71 19.39
C SER A 461 -11.62 -37.01 20.88
N ASP A 462 -10.95 -36.27 21.78
CA ASP A 462 -11.08 -36.42 23.23
C ASP A 462 -12.37 -35.82 23.84
N THR A 463 -13.12 -35.02 23.05
CA THR A 463 -14.42 -34.44 23.50
C THR A 463 -15.63 -35.12 22.89
N ALA A 464 -15.45 -36.16 22.08
CA ALA A 464 -16.49 -36.92 21.43
C ALA A 464 -16.71 -38.34 22.05
N GLU A 465 -16.00 -38.67 23.14
CA GLU A 465 -16.30 -39.75 24.08
C GLU A 465 -17.00 -39.18 25.34
#